data_df975e5e02d51af0ef1d62e10ebd5b5a
#
_entry.id   df975e5e02d51af0ef1d62e10ebd5b5a
#
_cell.length_a   1.000
_cell.length_b   1.000
_cell.length_c   1.000
_cell.angle_alpha   90.00
_cell.angle_beta   90.00
_cell.angle_gamma   90.00
#
_symmetry.space_group_name_H-M   'P 1'
#
loop_
_entity.id
_entity.type
_entity.pdbx_description
1 polymer ?
#
loop_
_entity_poly.entity_id
_entity_poly.type
_entity_poly.pdbx_seq_one_letter_code
_entity_poly.pdbx_strand_id
1 'polypeptide(L)'
;RWESPLVTLNCAALSPSLIEAELFGHERGAFTGAAAGRVGRFEAADGGTLLLDEIGLIPLEAQEKILRAVEYGSFERVGSSQPQQVDVRIVGATNADLPGLVREGRFKADLLDRLAFEVVRVPPLRERAGDILLLAQHFASRMATELGRDEPPTFSREATRSLHRYAWPGNVRELKNVVERAVYRCDSPVIRELLV
;
A
#
# COMPACT_ATOMS: atom_id res chain seq x y z
N ARG A 1 5.97 9.95 17.92
CA ARG A 1 4.78 9.68 17.04
C ARG A 1 4.23 8.25 17.15
N TRP A 2 4.75 7.42 18.05
CA TRP A 2 4.30 6.03 18.19
C TRP A 2 2.80 5.92 18.57
N GLU A 3 2.34 6.79 19.46
CA GLU A 3 0.94 6.86 19.91
C GLU A 3 0.05 7.81 19.07
N SER A 4 0.63 8.42 18.04
CA SER A 4 -0.05 9.38 17.17
C SER A 4 -0.78 8.67 16.01
N PRO A 5 -1.74 9.33 15.35
CA PRO A 5 -2.51 8.72 14.27
C PRO A 5 -1.64 8.17 13.14
N LEU A 6 -1.98 6.97 12.65
CA LEU A 6 -1.51 6.41 11.39
C LEU A 6 -2.67 6.42 10.41
N VAL A 7 -2.62 7.34 9.45
CA VAL A 7 -3.62 7.46 8.39
C VAL A 7 -3.07 6.86 7.11
N THR A 8 -3.86 6.06 6.42
CA THR A 8 -3.45 5.42 5.17
C THR A 8 -4.35 5.86 4.01
N LEU A 9 -3.76 6.03 2.83
CA LEU A 9 -4.49 6.26 1.58
C LEU A 9 -3.86 5.43 0.47
N ASN A 10 -4.68 4.61 -0.20
CA ASN A 10 -4.28 3.95 -1.44
C ASN A 10 -4.71 4.80 -2.63
N CYS A 11 -3.73 5.38 -3.34
CA CYS A 11 -3.97 6.27 -4.47
C CYS A 11 -4.53 5.54 -5.70
N ALA A 12 -4.32 4.22 -5.82
CA ALA A 12 -4.90 3.41 -6.89
C ALA A 12 -6.41 3.18 -6.75
N ALA A 13 -6.97 3.36 -5.55
CA ALA A 13 -8.38 3.13 -5.28
C ALA A 13 -9.28 4.32 -5.65
N LEU A 14 -8.70 5.45 -6.05
CA LEU A 14 -9.40 6.71 -6.29
C LEU A 14 -9.23 7.17 -7.74
N SER A 15 -10.25 7.85 -8.28
CA SER A 15 -10.06 8.60 -9.50
C SER A 15 -9.13 9.80 -9.28
N PRO A 16 -8.35 10.23 -10.30
CA PRO A 16 -7.45 11.38 -10.17
C PRO A 16 -8.13 12.64 -9.61
N SER A 17 -9.37 12.90 -9.99
CA SER A 17 -10.17 14.04 -9.52
C SER A 17 -10.56 13.97 -8.03
N LEU A 18 -10.57 12.77 -7.43
CA LEU A 18 -10.91 12.58 -6.03
C LEU A 18 -9.69 12.56 -5.11
N ILE A 19 -8.50 12.27 -5.63
CA ILE A 19 -7.27 12.19 -4.84
C ILE A 19 -7.02 13.49 -4.09
N GLU A 20 -7.16 14.62 -4.76
CA GLU A 20 -6.93 15.95 -4.16
C GLU A 20 -7.91 16.22 -3.02
N ALA A 21 -9.21 15.97 -3.23
CA ALA A 21 -10.25 16.16 -2.22
C ALA A 21 -10.09 15.20 -1.01
N GLU A 22 -9.62 13.96 -1.24
CA GLU A 22 -9.33 13.02 -0.16
C GLU A 22 -8.07 13.42 0.63
N LEU A 23 -7.02 13.88 -0.05
CA LEU A 23 -5.78 14.28 0.60
C LEU A 23 -5.95 15.57 1.43
N PHE A 24 -6.50 16.61 0.82
CA PHE A 24 -6.51 17.95 1.38
C PHE A 24 -7.85 18.37 1.97
N GLY A 25 -8.90 17.56 1.77
CA GLY A 25 -10.26 17.94 2.13
C GLY A 25 -10.86 18.98 1.18
N HIS A 26 -12.09 19.33 1.39
CA HIS A 26 -12.79 20.32 0.57
C HIS A 26 -13.82 21.10 1.38
N GLU A 27 -14.08 22.33 0.96
CA GLU A 27 -15.16 23.14 1.48
C GLU A 27 -16.49 22.80 0.78
N ARG A 28 -17.60 23.17 1.42
CA ARG A 28 -18.92 23.03 0.82
C ARG A 28 -18.98 23.81 -0.50
N GLY A 29 -19.45 23.15 -1.56
CA GLY A 29 -19.58 23.76 -2.89
C GLY A 29 -18.30 23.80 -3.72
N ALA A 30 -17.19 23.19 -3.25
CA ALA A 30 -15.92 23.19 -3.96
C ALA A 30 -15.97 22.51 -5.35
N PHE A 31 -16.88 21.55 -5.52
CA PHE A 31 -17.15 20.89 -6.81
C PHE A 31 -18.58 20.33 -6.84
N THR A 32 -19.05 19.90 -8.02
CA THR A 32 -20.38 19.32 -8.18
C THR A 32 -20.52 18.05 -7.31
N GLY A 33 -21.42 18.11 -6.31
CA GLY A 33 -21.62 17.03 -5.35
C GLY A 33 -21.00 17.28 -3.95
N ALA A 34 -20.23 18.36 -3.76
CA ALA A 34 -19.69 18.76 -2.46
C ALA A 34 -20.78 19.41 -1.57
N ALA A 35 -21.75 18.63 -1.10
CA ALA A 35 -22.88 19.12 -0.29
C ALA A 35 -22.47 19.62 1.10
N ALA A 36 -21.36 19.11 1.66
CA ALA A 36 -20.76 19.51 2.93
C ALA A 36 -19.24 19.60 2.80
N GLY A 37 -18.57 20.37 3.66
CA GLY A 37 -17.13 20.36 3.78
C GLY A 37 -16.64 19.05 4.41
N ARG A 38 -15.45 18.60 4.03
CA ARG A 38 -14.83 17.37 4.55
C ARG A 38 -13.36 17.58 4.87
N VAL A 39 -12.93 17.07 6.02
CA VAL A 39 -11.53 17.05 6.45
C VAL A 39 -10.74 16.06 5.60
N GLY A 40 -9.54 16.46 5.14
CA GLY A 40 -8.64 15.62 4.36
C GLY A 40 -7.74 14.73 5.20
N ARG A 41 -6.99 13.84 4.50
CA ARG A 41 -6.07 12.90 5.15
C ARG A 41 -4.88 13.60 5.82
N PHE A 42 -4.43 14.73 5.29
CA PHE A 42 -3.36 15.52 5.92
C PHE A 42 -3.79 16.06 7.28
N GLU A 43 -4.97 16.63 7.40
CA GLU A 43 -5.48 17.08 8.70
C GLU A 43 -5.75 15.91 9.66
N ALA A 44 -6.32 14.81 9.14
CA ALA A 44 -6.56 13.61 9.95
C ALA A 44 -5.28 12.96 10.48
N ALA A 45 -4.14 13.19 9.80
CA ALA A 45 -2.82 12.68 10.17
C ALA A 45 -2.00 13.68 10.99
N ASP A 46 -2.56 14.83 11.36
CA ASP A 46 -1.81 15.87 12.09
C ASP A 46 -1.19 15.34 13.38
N GLY A 47 0.05 15.70 13.65
CA GLY A 47 0.88 15.14 14.72
C GLY A 47 1.33 13.68 14.51
N GLY A 48 0.87 13.00 13.44
CA GLY A 48 1.05 11.58 13.19
C GLY A 48 1.79 11.25 11.89
N THR A 49 1.34 10.18 11.23
CA THR A 49 1.95 9.64 10.01
C THR A 49 0.87 9.43 8.94
N LEU A 50 1.13 9.89 7.72
CA LEU A 50 0.34 9.62 6.52
C LEU A 50 1.10 8.64 5.61
N LEU A 51 0.55 7.44 5.41
CA LEU A 51 1.03 6.46 4.45
C LEU A 51 0.27 6.61 3.14
N LEU A 52 1.00 6.96 2.08
CA LEU A 52 0.50 7.05 0.70
C LEU A 52 0.95 5.82 -0.07
N ASP A 53 0.03 4.91 -0.33
CA ASP A 53 0.30 3.72 -1.15
C ASP A 53 0.05 4.03 -2.63
N GLU A 54 0.89 3.46 -3.51
CA GLU A 54 0.89 3.69 -4.97
C GLU A 54 1.07 5.18 -5.34
N ILE A 55 2.05 5.85 -4.71
CA ILE A 55 2.30 7.30 -4.90
C ILE A 55 2.61 7.68 -6.35
N GLY A 56 3.10 6.76 -7.18
CA GLY A 56 3.35 6.98 -8.61
C GLY A 56 2.10 7.30 -9.43
N LEU A 57 0.89 7.08 -8.87
CA LEU A 57 -0.39 7.36 -9.52
C LEU A 57 -0.99 8.71 -9.16
N ILE A 58 -0.36 9.47 -8.26
CA ILE A 58 -0.85 10.79 -7.85
C ILE A 58 -0.73 11.79 -9.00
N PRO A 59 -1.79 12.54 -9.37
CA PRO A 59 -1.75 13.57 -10.41
C PRO A 59 -0.75 14.69 -10.07
N LEU A 60 -0.13 15.29 -11.09
CA LEU A 60 0.87 16.36 -10.92
C LEU A 60 0.38 17.54 -10.07
N GLU A 61 -0.89 17.92 -10.21
CA GLU A 61 -1.50 18.99 -9.42
C GLU A 61 -1.52 18.66 -7.93
N ALA A 62 -1.91 17.43 -7.57
CA ALA A 62 -1.88 16.97 -6.20
C ALA A 62 -0.45 16.79 -5.66
N GLN A 63 0.51 16.39 -6.52
CA GLN A 63 1.93 16.31 -6.15
C GLN A 63 2.48 17.68 -5.73
N GLU A 64 2.06 18.77 -6.41
CA GLU A 64 2.48 20.14 -6.06
C GLU A 64 1.98 20.56 -4.69
N LYS A 65 0.72 20.24 -4.37
CA LYS A 65 0.17 20.51 -3.04
C LYS A 65 0.82 19.65 -1.95
N ILE A 66 1.12 18.37 -2.24
CA ILE A 66 1.88 17.52 -1.32
C ILE A 66 3.25 18.12 -1.04
N LEU A 67 3.97 18.58 -2.07
CA LEU A 67 5.27 19.21 -1.91
C LEU A 67 5.19 20.41 -0.95
N ARG A 68 4.20 21.30 -1.11
CA ARG A 68 3.98 22.42 -0.21
C ARG A 68 3.70 21.97 1.23
N ALA A 69 2.86 20.96 1.41
CA ALA A 69 2.55 20.41 2.73
C ALA A 69 3.79 19.80 3.41
N VAL A 70 4.67 19.15 2.62
CA VAL A 70 5.93 18.58 3.12
C VAL A 70 6.96 19.65 3.46
N GLU A 71 7.08 20.69 2.62
CA GLU A 71 8.11 21.74 2.77
C GLU A 71 7.74 22.77 3.86
N TYR A 72 6.50 23.19 3.86
CA TYR A 72 6.06 24.32 4.69
C TYR A 72 5.11 23.93 5.83
N GLY A 73 4.74 22.64 5.93
CA GLY A 73 3.74 22.19 6.91
C GLY A 73 2.37 22.80 6.69
N SER A 74 2.07 23.27 5.46
CA SER A 74 0.81 23.96 5.18
C SER A 74 0.25 23.64 3.81
N PHE A 75 -1.07 23.64 3.70
CA PHE A 75 -1.82 23.45 2.44
C PHE A 75 -3.17 24.16 2.51
N GLU A 76 -3.89 24.21 1.40
CA GLU A 76 -5.25 24.75 1.31
C GLU A 76 -6.23 23.63 0.92
N ARG A 77 -7.41 23.60 1.54
CA ARG A 77 -8.50 22.72 1.13
C ARG A 77 -8.97 23.06 -0.27
N VAL A 78 -9.56 22.10 -0.97
CA VAL A 78 -10.18 22.36 -2.28
C VAL A 78 -11.35 23.34 -2.09
N GLY A 79 -11.34 24.43 -2.86
CA GLY A 79 -12.33 25.50 -2.76
C GLY A 79 -12.10 26.51 -1.63
N SER A 80 -10.92 26.49 -0.99
CA SER A 80 -10.52 27.47 0.03
C SER A 80 -9.17 28.08 -0.30
N SER A 81 -8.97 29.32 0.11
CA SER A 81 -7.66 30.01 0.12
C SER A 81 -7.10 30.17 1.53
N GLN A 82 -7.72 29.53 2.53
CA GLN A 82 -7.22 29.57 3.91
C GLN A 82 -6.21 28.47 4.14
N PRO A 83 -4.95 28.79 4.54
CA PRO A 83 -3.94 27.80 4.81
C PRO A 83 -4.28 27.00 6.09
N GLN A 84 -4.13 25.68 6.00
CA GLN A 84 -4.19 24.74 7.11
C GLN A 84 -2.76 24.38 7.51
N GLN A 85 -2.43 24.45 8.79
CA GLN A 85 -1.13 24.06 9.31
C GLN A 85 -1.18 22.61 9.80
N VAL A 86 -0.17 21.81 9.47
CA VAL A 86 -0.05 20.41 9.90
C VAL A 86 1.40 20.00 10.12
N ASP A 87 1.63 19.09 11.05
CA ASP A 87 2.90 18.42 11.27
C ASP A 87 2.75 16.92 10.99
N VAL A 88 2.95 16.50 9.74
CA VAL A 88 2.72 15.12 9.28
C VAL A 88 4.01 14.48 8.79
N ARG A 89 4.34 13.29 9.31
CA ARG A 89 5.34 12.42 8.70
C ARG A 89 4.73 11.70 7.52
N ILE A 90 5.35 11.83 6.34
CA ILE A 90 4.89 11.12 5.13
C ILE A 90 5.73 9.86 4.90
N VAL A 91 5.05 8.78 4.55
CA VAL A 91 5.64 7.52 4.06
C VAL A 91 5.00 7.23 2.72
N GLY A 92 5.80 7.21 1.66
CA GLY A 92 5.36 6.81 0.32
C GLY A 92 5.69 5.35 0.03
N ALA A 93 4.74 4.62 -0.56
CA ALA A 93 4.96 3.28 -1.08
C ALA A 93 4.60 3.22 -2.56
N THR A 94 5.39 2.49 -3.35
CA THR A 94 5.14 2.30 -4.78
C THR A 94 5.93 1.12 -5.33
N ASN A 95 5.41 0.52 -6.39
CA ASN A 95 6.13 -0.43 -7.24
C ASN A 95 6.65 0.21 -8.54
N ALA A 96 6.34 1.49 -8.79
CA ALA A 96 6.74 2.21 -10.00
C ALA A 96 8.20 2.70 -9.92
N ASP A 97 8.85 2.82 -11.08
CA ASP A 97 10.13 3.52 -11.23
C ASP A 97 9.90 5.04 -11.16
N LEU A 98 9.89 5.61 -9.95
CA LEU A 98 9.70 7.05 -9.77
C LEU A 98 10.73 7.90 -10.53
N PRO A 99 12.03 7.57 -10.54
CA PRO A 99 13.00 8.27 -11.40
C PRO A 99 12.63 8.22 -12.89
N GLY A 100 12.07 7.09 -13.35
CA GLY A 100 11.53 6.97 -14.72
C GLY A 100 10.37 7.91 -14.95
N LEU A 101 9.40 7.95 -14.02
CA LEU A 101 8.26 8.87 -14.09
C LEU A 101 8.69 10.35 -14.07
N VAL A 102 9.77 10.70 -13.35
CA VAL A 102 10.33 12.05 -13.38
C VAL A 102 10.86 12.39 -14.79
N ARG A 103 11.60 11.47 -15.42
CA ARG A 103 12.09 11.67 -16.81
C ARG A 103 10.94 11.81 -17.81
N GLU A 104 9.82 11.15 -17.58
CA GLU A 104 8.60 11.24 -18.39
C GLU A 104 7.75 12.47 -18.07
N GLY A 105 8.11 13.28 -17.08
CA GLY A 105 7.34 14.44 -16.63
C GLY A 105 6.03 14.08 -15.91
N ARG A 106 5.90 12.86 -15.42
CA ARG A 106 4.72 12.33 -14.72
C ARG A 106 4.85 12.36 -13.19
N PHE A 107 6.07 12.57 -12.70
CA PHE A 107 6.34 12.77 -11.28
C PHE A 107 7.29 13.96 -11.11
N LYS A 108 7.05 14.80 -10.09
CA LYS A 108 7.88 15.98 -9.82
C LYS A 108 9.19 15.57 -9.16
N ALA A 109 10.32 16.06 -9.71
CA ALA A 109 11.65 15.80 -9.16
C ALA A 109 11.77 16.29 -7.71
N ASP A 110 11.33 17.53 -7.45
CA ASP A 110 11.39 18.13 -6.12
C ASP A 110 10.62 17.34 -5.07
N LEU A 111 9.46 16.77 -5.43
CA LEU A 111 8.70 15.91 -4.54
C LEU A 111 9.44 14.59 -4.27
N LEU A 112 10.03 13.99 -5.31
CA LEU A 112 10.84 12.79 -5.15
C LEU A 112 12.01 13.03 -4.20
N ASP A 113 12.74 14.12 -4.35
CA ASP A 113 13.88 14.47 -3.49
C ASP A 113 13.47 14.64 -2.02
N ARG A 114 12.29 15.21 -1.78
CA ARG A 114 11.76 15.37 -0.42
C ARG A 114 11.29 14.05 0.20
N LEU A 115 10.70 13.16 -0.58
CA LEU A 115 10.22 11.85 -0.10
C LEU A 115 11.35 10.82 0.00
N ALA A 116 12.38 10.91 -0.82
CA ALA A 116 13.47 9.94 -0.90
C ALA A 116 14.59 10.17 0.14
N PHE A 117 14.34 10.93 1.22
CA PHE A 117 15.30 11.12 2.31
C PHE A 117 15.77 9.79 2.91
N GLU A 118 14.86 8.84 3.06
CA GLU A 118 15.14 7.46 3.46
C GLU A 118 14.38 6.51 2.56
N VAL A 119 15.08 5.60 1.88
CA VAL A 119 14.49 4.64 0.96
C VAL A 119 14.67 3.21 1.47
N VAL A 120 13.55 2.55 1.75
CA VAL A 120 13.53 1.13 2.14
C VAL A 120 13.13 0.29 0.94
N ARG A 121 14.06 -0.52 0.44
CA ARG A 121 13.77 -1.50 -0.60
C ARG A 121 13.23 -2.78 0.03
N VAL A 122 12.01 -3.18 -0.34
CA VAL A 122 11.43 -4.46 0.03
C VAL A 122 11.80 -5.50 -1.05
N PRO A 123 12.65 -6.51 -0.74
CA PRO A 123 13.04 -7.50 -1.74
C PRO A 123 11.85 -8.38 -2.12
N PRO A 124 11.72 -8.78 -3.41
CA PRO A 124 10.68 -9.71 -3.84
C PRO A 124 10.90 -11.11 -3.24
N LEU A 125 9.83 -11.90 -3.20
CA LEU A 125 9.83 -13.21 -2.54
C LEU A 125 10.89 -14.16 -3.09
N ARG A 126 11.18 -14.11 -4.41
CA ARG A 126 12.25 -14.89 -5.06
C ARG A 126 13.67 -14.59 -4.53
N GLU A 127 13.89 -13.41 -3.94
CA GLU A 127 15.16 -13.01 -3.33
C GLU A 127 15.25 -13.40 -1.83
N ARG A 128 14.16 -13.94 -1.27
CA ARG A 128 14.06 -14.40 0.13
C ARG A 128 13.49 -15.84 0.20
N ALA A 129 14.17 -16.74 -0.47
CA ALA A 129 13.70 -18.13 -0.58
C ALA A 129 13.44 -18.84 0.77
N GLY A 130 14.16 -18.43 1.83
CA GLY A 130 13.95 -18.95 3.19
C GLY A 130 12.59 -18.61 3.77
N ASP A 131 11.94 -17.53 3.31
CA ASP A 131 10.64 -17.08 3.82
C ASP A 131 9.47 -17.84 3.17
N ILE A 132 9.69 -18.46 2.00
CA ILE A 132 8.61 -19.05 1.20
C ILE A 132 7.86 -20.13 1.99
N LEU A 133 8.59 -21.11 2.54
CA LEU A 133 7.97 -22.21 3.28
C LEU A 133 7.36 -21.73 4.60
N LEU A 134 8.01 -20.80 5.30
CA LEU A 134 7.51 -20.21 6.53
C LEU A 134 6.17 -19.50 6.32
N LEU A 135 6.10 -18.65 5.28
CA LEU A 135 4.88 -17.96 4.91
C LEU A 135 3.79 -18.92 4.43
N ALA A 136 4.16 -19.96 3.65
CA ALA A 136 3.21 -20.97 3.21
C ALA A 136 2.58 -21.71 4.40
N GLN A 137 3.37 -22.11 5.38
CA GLN A 137 2.89 -22.74 6.61
C GLN A 137 1.98 -21.80 7.42
N HIS A 138 2.36 -20.54 7.54
CA HIS A 138 1.53 -19.54 8.21
C HIS A 138 0.16 -19.38 7.53
N PHE A 139 0.09 -19.25 6.20
CA PHE A 139 -1.17 -19.13 5.47
C PHE A 139 -1.99 -20.42 5.53
N ALA A 140 -1.33 -21.58 5.47
CA ALA A 140 -2.01 -22.86 5.62
C ALA A 140 -2.66 -23.01 7.01
N SER A 141 -1.95 -22.61 8.06
CA SER A 141 -2.47 -22.63 9.43
C SER A 141 -3.67 -21.70 9.61
N ARG A 142 -3.56 -20.46 9.12
CA ARG A 142 -4.69 -19.51 9.15
C ARG A 142 -5.92 -20.04 8.43
N MET A 143 -5.76 -20.54 7.21
CA MET A 143 -6.87 -21.05 6.42
C MET A 143 -7.50 -22.28 7.07
N ALA A 144 -6.69 -23.18 7.67
CA ALA A 144 -7.20 -24.33 8.41
C ALA A 144 -8.08 -23.89 9.59
N THR A 145 -7.64 -22.89 10.35
CA THR A 145 -8.42 -22.30 11.46
C THR A 145 -9.73 -21.69 10.94
N GLU A 146 -9.70 -20.93 9.84
CA GLU A 146 -10.90 -20.34 9.22
C GLU A 146 -11.91 -21.39 8.75
N LEU A 147 -11.43 -22.60 8.37
CA LEU A 147 -12.25 -23.73 7.98
C LEU A 147 -12.69 -24.60 9.18
N GLY A 148 -12.32 -24.25 10.43
CA GLY A 148 -12.65 -25.02 11.63
C GLY A 148 -11.91 -26.36 11.72
N ARG A 149 -10.73 -26.49 11.11
CA ARG A 149 -9.89 -27.69 11.19
C ARG A 149 -9.03 -27.65 12.46
N ASP A 150 -8.95 -28.75 13.17
CA ASP A 150 -8.15 -28.85 14.40
C ASP A 150 -6.64 -28.75 14.13
N GLU A 151 -6.18 -29.29 13.00
CA GLU A 151 -4.78 -29.27 12.61
C GLU A 151 -4.59 -28.72 11.19
N PRO A 152 -3.58 -27.85 10.96
CA PRO A 152 -3.24 -27.39 9.62
C PRO A 152 -2.58 -28.51 8.81
N PRO A 153 -2.87 -28.61 7.49
CA PRO A 153 -2.20 -29.58 6.64
C PRO A 153 -0.72 -29.23 6.47
N THR A 154 0.09 -30.27 6.32
CA THR A 154 1.53 -30.16 6.03
C THR A 154 1.78 -30.22 4.51
N PHE A 155 2.96 -29.77 4.06
CA PHE A 155 3.35 -29.86 2.66
C PHE A 155 4.20 -31.12 2.40
N SER A 156 3.88 -31.88 1.35
CA SER A 156 4.71 -32.98 0.89
C SER A 156 6.08 -32.46 0.40
N ARG A 157 7.04 -33.37 0.19
CA ARG A 157 8.34 -33.01 -0.40
C ARG A 157 8.20 -32.42 -1.81
N GLU A 158 7.24 -32.93 -2.60
CA GLU A 158 6.94 -32.45 -3.95
C GLU A 158 6.35 -31.04 -3.90
N ALA A 159 5.37 -30.81 -3.05
CA ALA A 159 4.77 -29.50 -2.85
C ALA A 159 5.80 -28.46 -2.36
N THR A 160 6.66 -28.84 -1.41
CA THR A 160 7.75 -27.98 -0.91
C THR A 160 8.73 -27.63 -2.03
N ARG A 161 9.12 -28.60 -2.89
CA ARG A 161 9.98 -28.30 -4.04
C ARG A 161 9.31 -27.35 -5.03
N SER A 162 8.02 -27.53 -5.30
CA SER A 162 7.25 -26.62 -6.18
C SER A 162 7.22 -25.20 -5.64
N LEU A 163 6.99 -25.01 -4.32
CA LEU A 163 7.06 -23.71 -3.66
C LEU A 163 8.40 -23.01 -3.89
N HIS A 164 9.52 -23.72 -3.77
CA HIS A 164 10.85 -23.14 -3.94
C HIS A 164 11.26 -22.94 -5.40
N ARG A 165 10.70 -23.69 -6.34
CA ARG A 165 11.06 -23.57 -7.78
C ARG A 165 10.31 -22.46 -8.49
N TYR A 166 9.13 -22.09 -8.00
CA TYR A 166 8.32 -21.06 -8.63
C TYR A 166 8.84 -19.66 -8.30
N ALA A 167 8.78 -18.76 -9.28
CA ALA A 167 9.40 -17.42 -9.19
C ALA A 167 8.57 -16.40 -8.41
N TRP A 168 7.31 -16.70 -8.12
CA TRP A 168 6.37 -15.87 -7.37
C TRP A 168 6.27 -14.42 -7.91
N PRO A 169 5.89 -14.21 -9.17
CA PRO A 169 5.77 -12.86 -9.73
C PRO A 169 4.79 -11.98 -8.94
N GLY A 170 3.70 -12.55 -8.40
CA GLY A 170 2.75 -11.87 -7.51
C GLY A 170 3.17 -11.86 -6.04
N ASN A 171 4.44 -12.24 -5.75
CA ASN A 171 5.03 -12.19 -4.41
C ASN A 171 4.21 -12.91 -3.34
N VAL A 172 4.15 -12.32 -2.13
CA VAL A 172 3.46 -12.89 -0.96
C VAL A 172 1.95 -12.99 -1.20
N ARG A 173 1.36 -12.07 -1.98
CA ARG A 173 -0.08 -12.10 -2.29
C ARG A 173 -0.45 -13.32 -3.14
N GLU A 174 0.37 -13.65 -4.12
CA GLU A 174 0.19 -14.85 -4.94
C GLU A 174 0.40 -16.12 -4.12
N LEU A 175 1.49 -16.19 -3.34
CA LEU A 175 1.76 -17.32 -2.45
C LEU A 175 0.58 -17.57 -1.50
N LYS A 176 0.06 -16.54 -0.87
CA LYS A 176 -1.13 -16.63 -0.01
C LYS A 176 -2.30 -17.27 -0.73
N ASN A 177 -2.67 -16.73 -1.91
CA ASN A 177 -3.82 -17.22 -2.68
C ASN A 177 -3.65 -18.68 -3.12
N VAL A 178 -2.45 -19.06 -3.53
CA VAL A 178 -2.14 -20.45 -3.94
C VAL A 178 -2.26 -21.41 -2.76
N VAL A 179 -1.69 -21.04 -1.62
CA VAL A 179 -1.73 -21.87 -0.41
C VAL A 179 -3.15 -21.99 0.15
N GLU A 180 -3.88 -20.89 0.30
CA GLU A 180 -5.26 -20.89 0.80
C GLU A 180 -6.16 -21.77 -0.08
N ARG A 181 -6.00 -21.68 -1.41
CA ARG A 181 -6.73 -22.51 -2.36
C ARG A 181 -6.36 -23.99 -2.22
N ALA A 182 -5.07 -24.29 -2.01
CA ALA A 182 -4.62 -25.67 -1.80
C ALA A 182 -5.18 -26.26 -0.52
N VAL A 183 -5.19 -25.51 0.57
CA VAL A 183 -5.80 -25.92 1.85
C VAL A 183 -7.31 -26.13 1.70
N TYR A 184 -8.02 -25.21 1.04
CA TYR A 184 -9.46 -25.32 0.83
C TYR A 184 -9.86 -26.60 0.09
N ARG A 185 -9.07 -26.99 -0.94
CA ARG A 185 -9.32 -28.17 -1.78
C ARG A 185 -8.80 -29.49 -1.20
N CYS A 186 -7.98 -29.42 -0.15
CA CYS A 186 -7.32 -30.58 0.40
C CYS A 186 -8.12 -31.17 1.57
N ASP A 187 -8.67 -32.37 1.40
CA ASP A 187 -9.32 -33.12 2.48
C ASP A 187 -8.32 -33.99 3.27
N SER A 188 -7.05 -34.03 2.81
CA SER A 188 -5.96 -34.78 3.43
C SER A 188 -5.15 -33.91 4.40
N PRO A 189 -4.52 -34.48 5.44
CA PRO A 189 -3.58 -33.75 6.30
C PRO A 189 -2.29 -33.34 5.58
N VAL A 190 -2.12 -33.73 4.30
CA VAL A 190 -0.90 -33.44 3.51
C VAL A 190 -1.28 -32.87 2.14
N ILE A 191 -0.83 -31.64 1.86
CA ILE A 191 -0.90 -31.02 0.55
C ILE A 191 0.19 -31.60 -0.34
N ARG A 192 -0.20 -32.29 -1.41
CA ARG A 192 0.73 -32.96 -2.34
C ARG A 192 1.04 -32.12 -3.58
N GLU A 193 0.09 -31.34 -4.04
CA GLU A 193 0.19 -30.53 -5.25
C GLU A 193 -0.24 -29.09 -4.99
N LEU A 194 0.41 -28.17 -5.69
CA LEU A 194 0.09 -26.76 -5.70
C LEU A 194 -0.17 -26.34 -7.17
N LEU A 195 -1.28 -25.67 -7.38
CA LEU A 195 -1.60 -25.06 -8.67
C LEU A 195 -1.01 -23.65 -8.72
N VAL A 196 0.24 -23.55 -9.16
CA VAL A 196 0.99 -22.31 -9.35
C VAL A 196 0.91 -21.85 -10.80
#